data_784da7ad8da087864e8942a625338109
#
_entry.id   784da7ad8da087864e8942a625338109
#
_cell.length_a   1.000
_cell.length_b   1.000
_cell.length_c   1.000
_cell.angle_alpha   90.00
_cell.angle_beta   90.00
_cell.angle_gamma   90.00
#
_symmetry.space_group_name_H-M   'P 1'
#
loop_
_entity.id
_entity.type
_entity.pdbx_description
1 polymer ?
#
loop_
_entity_poly.entity_id
_entity_poly.type
_entity_poly.pdbx_seq_one_letter_code
_entity_poly.pdbx_strand_id
1 'polypeptide(L)'
;MTLEVRNVYKSFGSVRAVQDVSFTVPAGRVCGLLGSNGAGKTTTMRMIMRILLPDQGEIRWQGQPVTDAVRAGFGYLPEERGLYPKMQVREQLIYFTQLKGLSRGDAARQVDTWIQRLQLGEYARRRAEQLSKGNQQKVQFIAAAASRPALCILDEPFTGLDPVNTLVMEEAFRTLAAEGTTILFSSHNMDQVEALCDDVVLLHRSKVVLAGTLRDVKRAARRQTVRLRIESGDYSFLREFPGIRTRAASGGAIEITVPEGVDPNRILQRALQADTVTEYSLGEPSLREIYIEKVGGADA
;
A
#
# COMPACT_ATOMS: atom_id res chain seq x y z
N MET A 1 19.72 -3.38 6.74
CA MET A 1 18.62 -3.40 7.76
C MET A 1 17.37 -3.87 7.06
N THR A 2 16.58 -4.80 7.62
CA THR A 2 15.45 -5.43 6.91
C THR A 2 14.42 -5.91 7.92
N LEU A 3 13.14 -5.82 7.56
CA LEU A 3 12.10 -6.63 8.18
C LEU A 3 12.05 -7.97 7.46
N GLU A 4 12.08 -9.06 8.18
CA GLU A 4 12.01 -10.41 7.65
C GLU A 4 10.87 -11.16 8.32
N VAL A 5 9.95 -11.67 7.52
CA VAL A 5 8.88 -12.58 7.92
C VAL A 5 9.20 -13.92 7.29
N ARG A 6 9.36 -14.98 8.09
CA ARG A 6 9.85 -16.29 7.63
C ARG A 6 8.91 -17.41 8.06
N ASN A 7 8.30 -18.07 7.07
CA ASN A 7 7.43 -19.23 7.22
C ASN A 7 6.41 -19.08 8.37
N VAL A 8 5.72 -17.94 8.40
CA VAL A 8 4.81 -17.59 9.49
C VAL A 8 3.45 -18.21 9.25
N TYR A 9 2.91 -18.83 10.32
CA TYR A 9 1.57 -19.43 10.36
C TYR A 9 0.77 -18.84 11.51
N LYS A 10 -0.55 -18.67 11.32
CA LYS A 10 -1.48 -18.28 12.36
C LYS A 10 -2.87 -18.83 12.10
N SER A 11 -3.44 -19.49 13.11
CA SER A 11 -4.81 -20.00 13.07
C SER A 11 -5.63 -19.50 14.27
N PHE A 12 -6.93 -19.36 14.07
CA PHE A 12 -7.92 -19.05 15.11
C PHE A 12 -9.01 -20.13 15.05
N GLY A 13 -8.92 -21.10 15.94
CA GLY A 13 -9.77 -22.31 15.86
C GLY A 13 -9.55 -23.03 14.54
N SER A 14 -10.60 -23.21 13.73
CA SER A 14 -10.53 -23.85 12.41
C SER A 14 -10.10 -22.92 11.28
N VAL A 15 -10.04 -21.60 11.52
CA VAL A 15 -9.70 -20.61 10.49
C VAL A 15 -8.19 -20.43 10.41
N ARG A 16 -7.59 -20.76 9.27
CA ARG A 16 -6.17 -20.51 8.97
C ARG A 16 -6.02 -19.09 8.41
N ALA A 17 -5.71 -18.13 9.27
CA ALA A 17 -5.63 -16.73 8.90
C ALA A 17 -4.32 -16.39 8.15
N VAL A 18 -3.23 -17.10 8.42
CA VAL A 18 -1.92 -16.93 7.76
C VAL A 18 -1.29 -18.30 7.58
N GLN A 19 -0.81 -18.62 6.36
CA GLN A 19 -0.28 -19.92 5.98
C GLN A 19 1.02 -19.74 5.19
N ASP A 20 2.15 -20.11 5.79
CA ASP A 20 3.47 -20.08 5.16
C ASP A 20 3.83 -18.72 4.54
N VAL A 21 3.55 -17.65 5.28
CA VAL A 21 3.84 -16.30 4.79
C VAL A 21 5.31 -15.98 5.02
N SER A 22 6.02 -15.68 3.90
CA SER A 22 7.42 -15.26 3.92
C SER A 22 7.63 -14.09 2.99
N PHE A 23 8.25 -13.01 3.48
CA PHE A 23 8.67 -11.86 2.69
C PHE A 23 9.70 -11.02 3.45
N THR A 24 10.33 -10.10 2.72
CA THR A 24 11.30 -9.14 3.29
C THR A 24 10.94 -7.72 2.88
N VAL A 25 11.20 -6.76 3.77
CA VAL A 25 11.10 -5.33 3.48
C VAL A 25 12.45 -4.68 3.79
N PRO A 26 13.19 -4.23 2.77
CA PRO A 26 14.45 -3.52 2.99
C PRO A 26 14.25 -2.21 3.75
N ALA A 27 15.27 -1.79 4.53
CA ALA A 27 15.17 -0.54 5.28
C ALA A 27 15.04 0.70 4.39
N GLY A 28 14.28 1.67 4.86
CA GLY A 28 14.06 2.94 4.17
C GLY A 28 13.16 2.82 2.93
N ARG A 29 12.51 1.66 2.73
CA ARG A 29 11.60 1.44 1.60
C ARG A 29 10.15 1.41 2.03
N VAL A 30 9.27 1.69 1.09
CA VAL A 30 7.82 1.60 1.24
C VAL A 30 7.35 0.30 0.62
N CYS A 31 6.74 -0.56 1.44
CA CYS A 31 6.19 -1.84 1.00
C CYS A 31 4.67 -1.87 1.17
N GLY A 32 3.96 -2.22 0.11
CA GLY A 32 2.52 -2.44 0.12
C GLY A 32 2.17 -3.91 0.39
N LEU A 33 1.36 -4.16 1.41
CA LEU A 33 0.77 -5.48 1.70
C LEU A 33 -0.65 -5.53 1.13
N LEU A 34 -0.79 -6.13 -0.03
CA LEU A 34 -2.01 -6.20 -0.81
C LEU A 34 -2.81 -7.48 -0.53
N GLY A 35 -4.11 -7.41 -0.76
CA GLY A 35 -5.00 -8.57 -0.73
C GLY A 35 -6.44 -8.18 -0.43
N SER A 36 -7.37 -9.09 -0.73
CA SER A 36 -8.77 -8.94 -0.37
C SER A 36 -8.99 -8.92 1.15
N ASN A 37 -10.17 -8.53 1.59
CA ASN A 37 -10.55 -8.67 3.00
C ASN A 37 -10.48 -10.14 3.41
N GLY A 38 -9.93 -10.39 4.59
CA GLY A 38 -9.70 -11.76 5.08
C GLY A 38 -8.46 -12.47 4.52
N ALA A 39 -7.67 -11.84 3.65
CA ALA A 39 -6.44 -12.44 3.11
C ALA A 39 -5.30 -12.62 4.12
N GLY A 40 -5.44 -12.10 5.36
CA GLY A 40 -4.43 -12.22 6.41
C GLY A 40 -3.56 -10.98 6.64
N LYS A 41 -3.82 -9.84 5.97
CA LYS A 41 -3.03 -8.61 6.07
C LYS A 41 -2.91 -8.10 7.51
N THR A 42 -4.02 -7.76 8.15
CA THR A 42 -4.08 -7.26 9.53
C THR A 42 -3.49 -8.26 10.53
N THR A 43 -3.74 -9.57 10.34
CA THR A 43 -3.15 -10.62 11.19
C THR A 43 -1.63 -10.63 11.07
N THR A 44 -1.09 -10.54 9.85
CA THR A 44 0.36 -10.48 9.62
C THR A 44 0.97 -9.23 10.26
N MET A 45 0.35 -8.06 10.09
CA MET A 45 0.82 -6.81 10.71
C MET A 45 0.78 -6.87 12.24
N ARG A 46 -0.28 -7.43 12.83
CA ARG A 46 -0.39 -7.64 14.28
C ARG A 46 0.68 -8.60 14.80
N MET A 47 1.10 -9.59 14.02
CA MET A 47 2.23 -10.47 14.38
C MET A 47 3.56 -9.74 14.30
N ILE A 48 3.80 -8.91 13.28
CA ILE A 48 5.00 -8.07 13.20
C ILE A 48 5.07 -7.12 14.39
N MET A 49 3.93 -6.53 14.78
CA MET A 49 3.80 -5.70 15.98
C MET A 49 3.83 -6.50 17.29
N ARG A 50 3.99 -7.82 17.24
CA ARG A 50 3.96 -8.69 18.42
C ARG A 50 2.69 -8.48 19.29
N ILE A 51 1.60 -8.01 18.70
CA ILE A 51 0.27 -7.99 19.33
C ILE A 51 -0.31 -9.41 19.33
N LEU A 52 0.02 -10.18 18.28
CA LEU A 52 -0.22 -11.61 18.18
C LEU A 52 1.13 -12.33 18.06
N LEU A 53 1.21 -13.55 18.59
CA LEU A 53 2.36 -14.41 18.35
C LEU A 53 2.04 -15.37 17.20
N PRO A 54 2.96 -15.63 16.28
CA PRO A 54 2.79 -16.66 15.28
C PRO A 54 2.72 -18.06 15.94
N ASP A 55 2.00 -18.97 15.32
CA ASP A 55 1.96 -20.37 15.78
C ASP A 55 3.22 -21.13 15.34
N GLN A 56 3.81 -20.72 14.17
CA GLN A 56 5.08 -21.21 13.63
C GLN A 56 5.76 -20.10 12.84
N GLY A 57 7.06 -20.27 12.59
CA GLY A 57 7.89 -19.29 11.90
C GLY A 57 8.44 -18.21 12.82
N GLU A 58 9.10 -17.24 12.23
CA GLU A 58 9.74 -16.16 12.97
C GLU A 58 9.65 -14.82 12.24
N ILE A 59 9.74 -13.74 13.02
CA ILE A 59 9.76 -12.36 12.52
C ILE A 59 11.00 -11.70 13.10
N ARG A 60 11.82 -11.13 12.21
CA ARG A 60 13.08 -10.46 12.56
C ARG A 60 13.09 -9.02 12.06
N TRP A 61 13.69 -8.16 12.83
CA TRP A 61 14.06 -6.80 12.46
C TRP A 61 15.57 -6.63 12.58
N GLN A 62 16.22 -6.25 11.48
CA GLN A 62 17.69 -6.09 11.44
C GLN A 62 18.46 -7.35 11.89
N GLY A 63 17.95 -8.52 11.50
CA GLY A 63 18.54 -9.82 11.87
C GLY A 63 18.23 -10.29 13.30
N GLN A 64 17.61 -9.46 14.14
CA GLN A 64 17.23 -9.81 15.52
C GLN A 64 15.73 -10.17 15.60
N PRO A 65 15.33 -11.13 16.43
CA PRO A 65 13.92 -11.41 16.68
C PRO A 65 13.20 -10.16 17.19
N VAL A 66 11.96 -9.95 16.73
CA VAL A 66 11.13 -8.85 17.23
C VAL A 66 10.69 -9.15 18.64
N THR A 67 11.32 -8.49 19.62
CA THR A 67 10.96 -8.50 21.04
C THR A 67 10.11 -7.28 21.39
N ASP A 68 9.59 -7.20 22.62
CA ASP A 68 8.88 -6.01 23.09
C ASP A 68 9.74 -4.75 23.10
N ALA A 69 11.04 -4.91 23.40
CA ALA A 69 12.00 -3.81 23.33
C ALA A 69 12.22 -3.31 21.89
N VAL A 70 12.35 -4.21 20.91
CA VAL A 70 12.47 -3.86 19.50
C VAL A 70 11.19 -3.20 18.99
N ARG A 71 10.02 -3.77 19.30
CA ARG A 71 8.71 -3.24 18.94
C ARG A 71 8.46 -1.83 19.49
N ALA A 72 8.99 -1.49 20.66
CA ALA A 72 8.83 -0.16 21.24
C ALA A 72 9.28 0.97 20.30
N GLY A 73 10.27 0.69 19.43
CA GLY A 73 10.75 1.62 18.39
C GLY A 73 9.92 1.65 17.11
N PHE A 74 8.82 0.87 16.99
CA PHE A 74 7.96 0.84 15.82
C PHE A 74 6.79 1.80 15.95
N GLY A 75 6.38 2.40 14.83
CA GLY A 75 5.10 3.09 14.71
C GLY A 75 4.00 2.12 14.29
N TYR A 76 2.78 2.31 14.79
CA TYR A 76 1.65 1.49 14.41
C TYR A 76 0.37 2.30 14.27
N LEU A 77 -0.28 2.19 13.12
CA LEU A 77 -1.63 2.68 12.88
C LEU A 77 -2.53 1.46 12.67
N PRO A 78 -3.39 1.11 13.62
CA PRO A 78 -4.36 0.02 13.46
C PRO A 78 -5.53 0.45 12.58
N GLU A 79 -6.23 -0.52 11.97
CA GLU A 79 -7.49 -0.31 11.24
C GLU A 79 -8.58 0.30 12.16
N GLU A 80 -8.64 -0.17 13.40
CA GLU A 80 -9.55 0.37 14.42
C GLU A 80 -8.98 1.65 15.05
N ARG A 81 -9.85 2.60 15.39
CA ARG A 81 -9.41 3.88 15.91
C ARG A 81 -8.90 3.78 17.34
N GLY A 82 -7.63 4.13 17.55
CA GLY A 82 -6.97 4.12 18.86
C GLY A 82 -6.87 5.49 19.53
N LEU A 83 -7.68 6.49 19.12
CA LEU A 83 -7.63 7.83 19.70
C LEU A 83 -8.51 7.93 20.97
N TYR A 84 -8.08 8.75 21.92
CA TYR A 84 -8.88 9.13 23.08
C TYR A 84 -9.94 10.18 22.68
N PRO A 85 -11.24 9.84 22.62
CA PRO A 85 -12.27 10.71 22.02
C PRO A 85 -12.38 12.09 22.69
N LYS A 86 -12.27 12.13 24.01
CA LYS A 86 -12.45 13.34 24.82
C LYS A 86 -11.18 14.17 24.99
N MET A 87 -10.03 13.67 24.56
CA MET A 87 -8.75 14.37 24.67
C MET A 87 -8.50 15.28 23.47
N GLN A 88 -7.85 16.43 23.70
CA GLN A 88 -7.46 17.31 22.61
C GLN A 88 -6.42 16.65 21.71
N VAL A 89 -6.52 16.90 20.40
CA VAL A 89 -5.65 16.29 19.37
C VAL A 89 -4.17 16.46 19.71
N ARG A 90 -3.73 17.69 19.92
CA ARG A 90 -2.31 17.99 20.19
C ARG A 90 -1.83 17.34 21.49
N GLU A 91 -2.62 17.38 22.54
CA GLU A 91 -2.24 16.80 23.83
C GLU A 91 -2.05 15.29 23.78
N GLN A 92 -3.00 14.58 23.17
CA GLN A 92 -2.87 13.13 23.03
C GLN A 92 -1.72 12.72 22.13
N LEU A 93 -1.42 13.48 21.06
CA LEU A 93 -0.28 13.21 20.18
C LEU A 93 1.05 13.40 20.92
N ILE A 94 1.19 14.45 21.71
CA ILE A 94 2.37 14.66 22.56
C ILE A 94 2.50 13.51 23.56
N TYR A 95 1.40 13.11 24.21
CA TYR A 95 1.39 11.99 25.14
C TYR A 95 1.85 10.67 24.47
N PHE A 96 1.31 10.32 23.30
CA PHE A 96 1.72 9.12 22.58
C PHE A 96 3.20 9.17 22.16
N THR A 97 3.68 10.33 21.74
CA THR A 97 5.08 10.52 21.33
C THR A 97 6.03 10.42 22.54
N GLN A 98 5.62 10.90 23.73
CA GLN A 98 6.37 10.72 24.96
C GLN A 98 6.44 9.25 25.41
N LEU A 99 5.36 8.47 25.20
CA LEU A 99 5.38 7.01 25.48
C LEU A 99 6.41 6.27 24.62
N LYS A 100 6.84 6.86 23.50
CA LYS A 100 7.92 6.38 22.63
C LYS A 100 9.32 6.86 23.08
N GLY A 101 9.43 7.51 24.23
CA GLY A 101 10.71 7.89 24.84
C GLY A 101 11.19 9.32 24.54
N LEU A 102 10.43 10.14 23.81
CA LEU A 102 10.82 11.52 23.55
C LEU A 102 10.57 12.40 24.77
N SER A 103 11.42 13.42 24.97
CA SER A 103 11.13 14.48 25.94
C SER A 103 9.85 15.24 25.53
N ARG A 104 9.16 15.86 26.49
CA ARG A 104 7.96 16.64 26.20
C ARG A 104 8.21 17.75 25.17
N GLY A 105 9.38 18.40 25.25
CA GLY A 105 9.76 19.47 24.32
C GLY A 105 9.98 18.93 22.89
N ASP A 106 10.68 17.78 22.75
CA ASP A 106 10.91 17.14 21.46
C ASP A 106 9.60 16.60 20.88
N ALA A 107 8.79 15.95 21.70
CA ALA A 107 7.47 15.46 21.31
C ALA A 107 6.58 16.59 20.80
N ALA A 108 6.53 17.73 21.50
CA ALA A 108 5.76 18.88 21.07
C ALA A 108 6.22 19.42 19.71
N ARG A 109 7.54 19.57 19.50
CA ARG A 109 8.10 20.03 18.22
C ARG A 109 7.75 19.09 17.06
N GLN A 110 7.91 17.76 17.25
CA GLN A 110 7.58 16.77 16.23
C GLN A 110 6.08 16.79 15.91
N VAL A 111 5.25 16.78 16.92
CA VAL A 111 3.78 16.83 16.78
C VAL A 111 3.33 18.10 16.06
N ASP A 112 3.85 19.28 16.42
CA ASP A 112 3.50 20.53 15.77
C ASP A 112 3.90 20.54 14.29
N THR A 113 5.07 19.99 13.96
CA THR A 113 5.52 19.84 12.58
C THR A 113 4.55 18.95 11.77
N TRP A 114 4.15 17.81 12.30
CA TRP A 114 3.21 16.91 11.63
C TRP A 114 1.79 17.48 11.53
N ILE A 115 1.32 18.20 12.56
CA ILE A 115 0.03 18.90 12.53
C ILE A 115 -0.01 19.90 11.37
N GLN A 116 1.07 20.64 11.13
CA GLN A 116 1.17 21.56 10.01
C GLN A 116 1.21 20.84 8.66
N ARG A 117 2.07 19.82 8.51
CA ARG A 117 2.19 19.01 7.28
C ARG A 117 0.84 18.39 6.86
N LEU A 118 0.07 17.90 7.82
CA LEU A 118 -1.23 17.28 7.58
C LEU A 118 -2.41 18.26 7.62
N GLN A 119 -2.14 19.57 7.66
CA GLN A 119 -3.15 20.63 7.62
C GLN A 119 -4.20 20.50 8.75
N LEU A 120 -3.76 20.17 9.96
CA LEU A 120 -4.62 19.97 11.14
C LEU A 120 -4.51 21.12 12.15
N GLY A 121 -3.94 22.28 11.77
CA GLY A 121 -3.69 23.39 12.69
C GLY A 121 -4.94 23.88 13.43
N GLU A 122 -6.05 24.06 12.72
CA GLU A 122 -7.32 24.49 13.31
C GLU A 122 -7.97 23.44 14.25
N TYR A 123 -7.58 22.17 14.12
CA TYR A 123 -8.09 21.04 14.90
C TYR A 123 -7.22 20.70 16.11
N ALA A 124 -6.03 21.30 16.25
CA ALA A 124 -5.04 20.94 17.26
C ALA A 124 -5.59 21.00 18.71
N ARG A 125 -6.48 21.95 18.98
CA ARG A 125 -7.12 22.15 20.29
C ARG A 125 -8.51 21.54 20.41
N ARG A 126 -9.04 20.92 19.32
CA ARG A 126 -10.34 20.25 19.37
C ARG A 126 -10.18 18.84 19.95
N ARG A 127 -11.28 18.29 20.48
CA ARG A 127 -11.34 16.89 20.93
C ARG A 127 -11.39 15.97 19.70
N ALA A 128 -10.81 14.76 19.80
CA ALA A 128 -10.77 13.84 18.69
C ALA A 128 -12.17 13.44 18.19
N GLU A 129 -13.16 13.34 19.06
CA GLU A 129 -14.56 13.03 18.71
C GLU A 129 -15.23 14.09 17.80
N GLN A 130 -14.70 15.32 17.80
CA GLN A 130 -15.23 16.43 17.00
C GLN A 130 -14.68 16.49 15.58
N LEU A 131 -13.74 15.62 15.24
CA LEU A 131 -13.11 15.56 13.92
C LEU A 131 -13.90 14.67 12.96
N SER A 132 -13.84 15.01 11.65
CA SER A 132 -14.28 14.11 10.60
C SER A 132 -13.48 12.81 10.62
N LYS A 133 -14.01 11.76 10.01
CA LYS A 133 -13.32 10.48 9.89
C LYS A 133 -11.94 10.61 9.25
N GLY A 134 -11.81 11.42 8.19
CA GLY A 134 -10.53 11.66 7.52
C GLY A 134 -9.53 12.40 8.39
N ASN A 135 -9.97 13.43 9.15
CA ASN A 135 -9.07 14.12 10.07
C ASN A 135 -8.64 13.23 11.24
N GLN A 136 -9.51 12.36 11.76
CA GLN A 136 -9.12 11.34 12.74
C GLN A 136 -8.06 10.39 12.18
N GLN A 137 -8.17 10.01 10.91
CA GLN A 137 -7.18 9.16 10.23
C GLN A 137 -5.81 9.85 10.15
N LYS A 138 -5.78 11.13 9.79
CA LYS A 138 -4.54 11.94 9.81
C LYS A 138 -3.93 12.05 11.21
N VAL A 139 -4.76 12.21 12.25
CA VAL A 139 -4.29 12.24 13.65
C VAL A 139 -3.68 10.88 14.05
N GLN A 140 -4.29 9.76 13.66
CA GLN A 140 -3.73 8.42 13.92
C GLN A 140 -2.38 8.22 13.20
N PHE A 141 -2.27 8.73 11.97
CA PHE A 141 -0.99 8.69 11.26
C PHE A 141 0.10 9.45 12.01
N ILE A 142 -0.20 10.66 12.53
CA ILE A 142 0.76 11.41 13.35
C ILE A 142 1.18 10.60 14.59
N ALA A 143 0.22 9.96 15.26
CA ALA A 143 0.51 9.16 16.45
C ALA A 143 1.49 8.00 16.15
N ALA A 144 1.44 7.45 14.93
CA ALA A 144 2.38 6.42 14.49
C ALA A 144 3.74 6.98 14.03
N ALA A 145 3.75 8.16 13.39
CA ALA A 145 4.91 8.71 12.69
C ALA A 145 5.77 9.69 13.52
N ALA A 146 5.16 10.45 14.46
CA ALA A 146 5.80 11.57 15.13
C ALA A 146 7.04 11.22 15.97
N SER A 147 7.15 9.97 16.40
CA SER A 147 8.34 9.49 17.13
C SER A 147 9.54 9.18 16.24
N ARG A 148 9.44 9.35 14.92
CA ARG A 148 10.44 8.94 13.91
C ARG A 148 10.82 7.46 14.05
N PRO A 149 9.85 6.55 13.91
CA PRO A 149 10.10 5.13 14.09
C PRO A 149 11.02 4.58 13.01
N ALA A 150 11.82 3.56 13.35
CA ALA A 150 12.63 2.85 12.34
C ALA A 150 11.77 2.02 11.37
N LEU A 151 10.61 1.53 11.84
CA LEU A 151 9.59 0.82 11.08
C LEU A 151 8.20 1.39 11.43
N CYS A 152 7.43 1.77 10.42
CA CYS A 152 6.05 2.23 10.57
C CYS A 152 5.11 1.24 9.88
N ILE A 153 4.19 0.66 10.63
CA ILE A 153 3.20 -0.31 10.15
C ILE A 153 1.83 0.37 10.15
N LEU A 154 1.18 0.42 8.99
CA LEU A 154 -0.03 1.21 8.78
C LEU A 154 -1.12 0.33 8.14
N ASP A 155 -2.16 0.02 8.92
CA ASP A 155 -3.26 -0.83 8.45
C ASP A 155 -4.36 0.04 7.85
N GLU A 156 -4.57 -0.08 6.52
CA GLU A 156 -5.54 0.68 5.72
C GLU A 156 -5.49 2.22 5.97
N PRO A 157 -4.31 2.87 5.85
CA PRO A 157 -4.10 4.25 6.28
C PRO A 157 -4.87 5.30 5.49
N PHE A 158 -5.36 4.98 4.30
CA PHE A 158 -6.10 5.89 3.43
C PHE A 158 -7.61 5.76 3.55
N THR A 159 -8.10 4.83 4.36
CA THR A 159 -9.54 4.59 4.52
C THR A 159 -10.26 5.80 5.10
N GLY A 160 -11.33 6.23 4.42
CA GLY A 160 -12.16 7.36 4.85
C GLY A 160 -11.60 8.75 4.54
N LEU A 161 -10.54 8.83 3.73
CA LEU A 161 -10.04 10.08 3.18
C LEU A 161 -10.76 10.42 1.86
N ASP A 162 -11.05 11.70 1.67
CA ASP A 162 -11.43 12.25 0.37
C ASP A 162 -10.18 12.39 -0.53
N PRO A 163 -10.33 12.68 -1.85
CA PRO A 163 -9.19 12.78 -2.75
C PRO A 163 -8.14 13.82 -2.34
N VAL A 164 -8.56 14.97 -1.80
CA VAL A 164 -7.63 16.04 -1.37
C VAL A 164 -6.82 15.59 -0.16
N ASN A 165 -7.48 15.02 0.85
CA ASN A 165 -6.80 14.50 2.03
C ASN A 165 -5.94 13.27 1.70
N THR A 166 -6.29 12.50 0.67
CA THR A 166 -5.45 11.40 0.17
C THR A 166 -4.10 11.93 -0.33
N LEU A 167 -4.09 12.99 -1.17
CA LEU A 167 -2.84 13.60 -1.65
C LEU A 167 -1.98 14.14 -0.51
N VAL A 168 -2.58 14.77 0.50
CA VAL A 168 -1.87 15.25 1.69
C VAL A 168 -1.23 14.09 2.46
N MET A 169 -1.94 12.98 2.58
CA MET A 169 -1.43 11.78 3.27
C MET A 169 -0.31 11.11 2.46
N GLU A 170 -0.42 11.04 1.13
CA GLU A 170 0.63 10.50 0.26
C GLU A 170 1.93 11.29 0.38
N GLU A 171 1.84 12.62 0.45
CA GLU A 171 3.02 13.47 0.67
C GLU A 171 3.64 13.24 2.06
N ALA A 172 2.80 13.01 3.08
CA ALA A 172 3.26 12.64 4.41
C ALA A 172 4.01 11.29 4.41
N PHE A 173 3.53 10.30 3.63
CA PHE A 173 4.24 9.02 3.42
C PHE A 173 5.59 9.22 2.77
N ARG A 174 5.66 10.00 1.66
CA ARG A 174 6.93 10.29 0.98
C ARG A 174 7.93 10.98 1.91
N THR A 175 7.44 11.94 2.71
CA THR A 175 8.26 12.63 3.70
C THR A 175 8.81 11.67 4.75
N LEU A 176 7.97 10.80 5.31
CA LEU A 176 8.36 9.83 6.33
C LEU A 176 9.40 8.83 5.78
N ALA A 177 9.22 8.36 4.55
CA ALA A 177 10.17 7.49 3.86
C ALA A 177 11.50 8.20 3.58
N ALA A 178 11.46 9.45 3.11
CA ALA A 178 12.66 10.27 2.86
C ALA A 178 13.45 10.57 4.14
N GLU A 179 12.79 10.62 5.29
CA GLU A 179 13.42 10.72 6.61
C GLU A 179 14.07 9.38 7.08
N GLY A 180 13.99 8.31 6.25
CA GLY A 180 14.64 7.00 6.48
C GLY A 180 13.78 5.97 7.19
N THR A 181 12.51 6.24 7.47
CA THR A 181 11.59 5.26 8.05
C THR A 181 11.23 4.18 7.02
N THR A 182 11.32 2.91 7.43
CA THR A 182 10.75 1.80 6.65
C THR A 182 9.24 1.79 6.84
N ILE A 183 8.47 1.68 5.77
CA ILE A 183 7.01 1.69 5.84
C ILE A 183 6.45 0.37 5.29
N LEU A 184 5.60 -0.29 6.07
CA LEU A 184 4.76 -1.39 5.62
C LEU A 184 3.31 -0.97 5.80
N PHE A 185 2.54 -0.87 4.71
CA PHE A 185 1.13 -0.55 4.83
C PHE A 185 0.23 -1.52 4.08
N SER A 186 -0.96 -1.78 4.61
CA SER A 186 -1.97 -2.56 3.91
C SER A 186 -2.84 -1.65 3.04
N SER A 187 -3.24 -2.17 1.90
CA SER A 187 -4.27 -1.56 1.07
C SER A 187 -4.97 -2.60 0.20
N HIS A 188 -6.22 -2.32 -0.15
CA HIS A 188 -6.95 -2.98 -1.23
C HIS A 188 -6.99 -2.12 -2.50
N ASN A 189 -6.47 -0.89 -2.47
CA ASN A 189 -6.36 0.02 -3.60
C ASN A 189 -4.99 -0.10 -4.26
N MET A 190 -4.94 -0.70 -5.44
CA MET A 190 -3.70 -1.00 -6.16
C MET A 190 -3.07 0.24 -6.76
N ASP A 191 -3.87 1.24 -7.14
CA ASP A 191 -3.35 2.50 -7.71
C ASP A 191 -2.53 3.27 -6.66
N GLN A 192 -3.00 3.27 -5.39
CA GLN A 192 -2.23 3.86 -4.28
C GLN A 192 -0.91 3.13 -4.04
N VAL A 193 -0.92 1.79 -4.12
CA VAL A 193 0.30 1.00 -3.95
C VAL A 193 1.28 1.26 -5.09
N GLU A 194 0.81 1.35 -6.33
CA GLU A 194 1.65 1.72 -7.47
C GLU A 194 2.28 3.11 -7.34
N ALA A 195 1.55 4.07 -6.76
CA ALA A 195 2.02 5.44 -6.60
C ALA A 195 3.04 5.64 -5.46
N LEU A 196 3.02 4.75 -4.45
CA LEU A 196 3.77 4.96 -3.20
C LEU A 196 4.84 3.91 -2.92
N CYS A 197 4.71 2.69 -3.48
CA CYS A 197 5.53 1.56 -3.05
C CYS A 197 6.76 1.33 -3.93
N ASP A 198 7.84 0.96 -3.27
CA ASP A 198 9.03 0.36 -3.90
C ASP A 198 8.86 -1.16 -4.05
N ASP A 199 8.26 -1.78 -3.02
CA ASP A 199 8.05 -3.23 -2.92
C ASP A 199 6.59 -3.55 -2.69
N VAL A 200 6.17 -4.73 -3.12
CA VAL A 200 4.81 -5.23 -2.94
C VAL A 200 4.81 -6.67 -2.47
N VAL A 201 3.86 -6.98 -1.60
CA VAL A 201 3.55 -8.34 -1.17
C VAL A 201 2.05 -8.56 -1.36
N LEU A 202 1.68 -9.54 -2.15
CA LEU A 202 0.29 -9.88 -2.42
C LEU A 202 -0.11 -11.12 -1.65
N LEU A 203 -1.08 -10.97 -0.76
CA LEU A 203 -1.71 -12.06 -0.04
C LEU A 203 -3.04 -12.47 -0.71
N HIS A 204 -3.21 -13.76 -0.93
CA HIS A 204 -4.47 -14.36 -1.35
C HIS A 204 -4.71 -15.66 -0.59
N ARG A 205 -5.92 -15.84 -0.03
CA ARG A 205 -6.29 -17.04 0.77
C ARG A 205 -5.21 -17.41 1.79
N SER A 206 -4.77 -16.41 2.55
CA SER A 206 -3.79 -16.55 3.65
C SER A 206 -2.36 -16.90 3.22
N LYS A 207 -2.01 -16.85 1.94
CA LYS A 207 -0.67 -17.15 1.38
C LYS A 207 -0.12 -15.99 0.59
N VAL A 208 1.21 -15.90 0.51
CA VAL A 208 1.88 -14.99 -0.43
C VAL A 208 1.79 -15.60 -1.84
N VAL A 209 1.18 -14.88 -2.76
CA VAL A 209 1.11 -15.27 -4.18
C VAL A 209 2.10 -14.50 -5.05
N LEU A 210 2.61 -13.39 -4.53
CA LEU A 210 3.58 -12.53 -5.20
C LEU A 210 4.29 -11.66 -4.18
N ALA A 211 5.62 -11.52 -4.30
CA ALA A 211 6.42 -10.58 -3.51
C ALA A 211 7.65 -10.14 -4.32
N GLY A 212 8.06 -8.88 -4.16
CA GLY A 212 9.25 -8.34 -4.81
C GLY A 212 9.15 -6.84 -5.03
N THR A 213 10.14 -6.28 -5.75
CA THR A 213 10.06 -4.87 -6.15
C THR A 213 8.91 -4.66 -7.14
N LEU A 214 8.23 -3.52 -7.05
CA LEU A 214 7.13 -3.20 -7.98
C LEU A 214 7.57 -3.33 -9.44
N ARG A 215 8.81 -2.90 -9.74
CA ARG A 215 9.41 -3.01 -11.07
C ARG A 215 9.58 -4.46 -11.54
N ASP A 216 10.13 -5.33 -10.69
CA ASP A 216 10.36 -6.73 -11.04
C ASP A 216 9.04 -7.48 -11.21
N VAL A 217 8.05 -7.17 -10.36
CA VAL A 217 6.70 -7.72 -10.45
C VAL A 217 6.05 -7.37 -11.79
N LYS A 218 6.14 -6.11 -12.23
CA LYS A 218 5.61 -5.69 -13.53
C LYS A 218 6.36 -6.32 -14.70
N ARG A 219 7.68 -6.38 -14.64
CA ARG A 219 8.52 -7.02 -15.67
C ARG A 219 8.29 -8.54 -15.78
N ALA A 220 8.07 -9.21 -14.65
CA ALA A 220 7.81 -10.65 -14.65
C ALA A 220 6.52 -11.05 -15.38
N ALA A 221 5.61 -10.10 -15.61
CA ALA A 221 4.40 -10.32 -16.40
C ALA A 221 4.67 -10.51 -17.91
N ARG A 222 5.88 -10.19 -18.40
CA ARG A 222 6.36 -10.37 -19.79
C ARG A 222 5.37 -9.93 -20.87
N ARG A 223 4.68 -8.83 -20.63
CA ARG A 223 3.70 -8.26 -21.55
C ARG A 223 3.68 -6.75 -21.39
N GLN A 224 3.11 -6.07 -22.37
CA GLN A 224 2.85 -4.66 -22.36
C GLN A 224 1.34 -4.41 -22.40
N THR A 225 0.90 -3.27 -21.91
CA THR A 225 -0.49 -2.83 -22.02
C THR A 225 -0.53 -1.58 -22.87
N VAL A 226 -1.35 -1.62 -23.93
CA VAL A 226 -1.65 -0.46 -24.75
C VAL A 226 -3.05 0.02 -24.41
N ARG A 227 -3.19 1.29 -24.05
CA ARG A 227 -4.49 1.96 -23.97
C ARG A 227 -4.69 2.76 -25.24
N LEU A 228 -5.78 2.45 -25.96
CA LEU A 228 -6.07 3.02 -27.26
C LEU A 228 -7.51 3.52 -27.30
N ARG A 229 -7.70 4.73 -27.85
CA ARG A 229 -9.00 5.26 -28.23
C ARG A 229 -8.91 5.85 -29.64
N ILE A 230 -9.86 5.46 -30.50
CA ILE A 230 -10.07 6.00 -31.83
C ILE A 230 -11.46 6.62 -31.93
N GLU A 231 -11.64 7.53 -32.84
CA GLU A 231 -12.86 8.36 -32.94
C GLU A 231 -14.09 7.53 -33.23
N SER A 232 -14.04 6.62 -34.19
CA SER A 232 -15.15 5.75 -34.58
C SER A 232 -15.53 4.68 -33.56
N GLY A 233 -14.55 4.27 -32.73
CA GLY A 233 -14.68 3.14 -31.80
C GLY A 233 -14.68 1.77 -32.51
N ASP A 234 -14.32 1.67 -33.80
CA ASP A 234 -14.18 0.39 -34.50
C ASP A 234 -12.74 -0.17 -34.41
N TYR A 235 -12.59 -1.12 -33.55
CA TYR A 235 -11.30 -1.80 -33.29
C TYR A 235 -11.13 -3.12 -34.07
N SER A 236 -11.86 -3.30 -35.19
CA SER A 236 -11.84 -4.56 -35.99
C SER A 236 -10.45 -4.94 -36.49
N PHE A 237 -9.58 -3.96 -36.79
CA PHE A 237 -8.20 -4.16 -37.24
C PHE A 237 -7.33 -4.92 -36.20
N LEU A 238 -7.70 -4.94 -34.93
CA LEU A 238 -6.95 -5.67 -33.90
C LEU A 238 -6.98 -7.19 -34.12
N ARG A 239 -7.92 -7.70 -34.91
CA ARG A 239 -7.95 -9.14 -35.30
C ARG A 239 -6.72 -9.58 -36.09
N GLU A 240 -5.97 -8.65 -36.67
CA GLU A 240 -4.72 -8.92 -37.39
C GLU A 240 -3.56 -9.28 -36.46
N PHE A 241 -3.69 -9.00 -35.14
CA PHE A 241 -2.65 -9.24 -34.15
C PHE A 241 -2.94 -10.50 -33.32
N PRO A 242 -2.20 -11.61 -33.54
CA PRO A 242 -2.45 -12.83 -32.80
C PRO A 242 -2.04 -12.71 -31.33
N GLY A 243 -2.84 -13.34 -30.47
CA GLY A 243 -2.53 -13.45 -29.03
C GLY A 243 -2.81 -12.21 -28.18
N ILE A 244 -3.25 -11.09 -28.77
CA ILE A 244 -3.70 -9.94 -27.99
C ILE A 244 -5.03 -10.24 -27.29
N ARG A 245 -5.22 -9.61 -26.13
CA ARG A 245 -6.50 -9.59 -25.40
C ARG A 245 -6.96 -8.16 -25.23
N THR A 246 -8.24 -7.91 -25.40
CA THR A 246 -8.80 -6.58 -25.27
C THR A 246 -9.82 -6.51 -24.14
N ARG A 247 -9.88 -5.37 -23.45
CA ARG A 247 -10.88 -5.06 -22.42
C ARG A 247 -11.35 -3.63 -22.60
N ALA A 248 -12.64 -3.40 -22.41
CA ALA A 248 -13.17 -2.04 -22.40
C ALA A 248 -12.58 -1.22 -21.24
N ALA A 249 -12.20 0.02 -21.52
CA ALA A 249 -11.70 0.99 -20.56
C ALA A 249 -12.63 2.21 -20.47
N SER A 250 -12.41 3.08 -19.50
CA SER A 250 -13.19 4.30 -19.32
C SER A 250 -13.05 5.24 -20.52
N GLY A 251 -14.11 6.01 -20.80
CA GLY A 251 -14.10 7.04 -21.84
C GLY A 251 -14.10 6.51 -23.28
N GLY A 252 -14.56 5.27 -23.53
CA GLY A 252 -14.60 4.67 -24.87
C GLY A 252 -13.24 4.14 -25.36
N ALA A 253 -12.21 4.17 -24.54
CA ALA A 253 -10.93 3.55 -24.83
C ALA A 253 -11.00 2.02 -24.64
N ILE A 254 -10.02 1.32 -25.20
CA ILE A 254 -9.76 -0.09 -24.91
C ILE A 254 -8.36 -0.27 -24.31
N GLU A 255 -8.22 -1.24 -23.45
CA GLU A 255 -6.93 -1.75 -22.99
C GLU A 255 -6.59 -3.03 -23.76
N ILE A 256 -5.41 -3.05 -24.35
CA ILE A 256 -4.91 -4.16 -25.17
C ILE A 256 -3.71 -4.77 -24.44
N THR A 257 -3.85 -6.01 -24.00
CA THR A 257 -2.72 -6.78 -23.50
C THR A 257 -1.93 -7.32 -24.68
N VAL A 258 -0.69 -6.85 -24.79
CA VAL A 258 0.22 -7.17 -25.90
C VAL A 258 1.24 -8.21 -25.41
N PRO A 259 1.21 -9.47 -25.92
CA PRO A 259 2.15 -10.48 -25.49
C PRO A 259 3.57 -10.21 -26.01
N GLU A 260 4.56 -10.86 -25.40
CA GLU A 260 5.94 -10.82 -25.86
C GLU A 260 6.05 -11.26 -27.33
N GLY A 261 6.79 -10.49 -28.14
CA GLY A 261 6.95 -10.75 -29.58
C GLY A 261 5.99 -10.00 -30.50
N VAL A 262 4.96 -9.34 -29.99
CA VAL A 262 4.12 -8.43 -30.76
C VAL A 262 4.61 -6.99 -30.53
N ASP A 263 4.95 -6.28 -31.61
CA ASP A 263 5.37 -4.88 -31.54
C ASP A 263 4.15 -3.95 -31.34
N PRO A 264 4.02 -3.28 -30.19
CA PRO A 264 2.90 -2.39 -29.93
C PRO A 264 2.86 -1.17 -30.86
N ASN A 265 4.00 -0.76 -31.44
CA ASN A 265 4.02 0.35 -32.40
C ASN A 265 3.29 -0.01 -33.70
N ARG A 266 3.25 -1.29 -34.09
CA ARG A 266 2.43 -1.73 -35.24
C ARG A 266 0.93 -1.57 -34.97
N ILE A 267 0.50 -1.73 -33.72
CA ILE A 267 -0.90 -1.50 -33.33
C ILE A 267 -1.23 0.00 -33.53
N LEU A 268 -0.34 0.90 -33.09
CA LEU A 268 -0.51 2.33 -33.31
C LEU A 268 -0.55 2.69 -34.79
N GLN A 269 0.38 2.15 -35.59
CA GLN A 269 0.42 2.40 -37.04
C GLN A 269 -0.88 1.97 -37.73
N ARG A 270 -1.41 0.80 -37.37
CA ARG A 270 -2.68 0.32 -37.92
C ARG A 270 -3.87 1.15 -37.45
N ALA A 271 -3.89 1.58 -36.19
CA ALA A 271 -4.91 2.48 -35.67
C ALA A 271 -4.94 3.80 -36.45
N LEU A 272 -3.79 4.44 -36.69
CA LEU A 272 -3.67 5.68 -37.45
C LEU A 272 -4.09 5.55 -38.92
N GLN A 273 -3.97 4.33 -39.50
CA GLN A 273 -4.46 4.04 -40.86
C GLN A 273 -5.98 3.82 -40.91
N ALA A 274 -6.53 3.30 -39.80
CA ALA A 274 -7.95 2.97 -39.72
C ALA A 274 -8.81 4.20 -39.39
N ASP A 275 -8.32 5.07 -38.46
CA ASP A 275 -9.09 6.20 -37.96
C ASP A 275 -8.22 7.23 -37.22
N THR A 276 -8.84 8.32 -36.75
CA THR A 276 -8.21 9.31 -35.87
C THR A 276 -7.96 8.72 -34.48
N VAL A 277 -6.70 8.64 -34.07
CA VAL A 277 -6.31 8.19 -32.72
C VAL A 277 -6.40 9.37 -31.76
N THR A 278 -7.30 9.28 -30.77
CA THR A 278 -7.51 10.32 -29.76
C THR A 278 -6.79 10.04 -28.43
N GLU A 279 -6.38 8.80 -28.20
CA GLU A 279 -5.57 8.40 -27.03
C GLU A 279 -4.71 7.20 -27.41
N TYR A 280 -3.42 7.26 -27.10
CA TYR A 280 -2.51 6.12 -27.14
C TYR A 280 -1.52 6.22 -26.00
N SER A 281 -1.46 5.20 -25.16
CA SER A 281 -0.40 5.06 -24.18
C SER A 281 0.10 3.62 -24.15
N LEU A 282 1.42 3.48 -24.11
CA LEU A 282 2.11 2.22 -23.97
C LEU A 282 2.76 2.14 -22.60
N GLY A 283 2.49 1.09 -21.86
CA GLY A 283 3.03 0.90 -20.52
C GLY A 283 3.24 -0.55 -20.14
N GLU A 284 3.78 -0.74 -18.97
CA GLU A 284 3.79 -2.04 -18.30
C GLU A 284 2.37 -2.35 -17.75
N PRO A 285 2.04 -3.63 -17.52
CA PRO A 285 0.75 -3.97 -16.92
C PRO A 285 0.60 -3.33 -15.54
N SER A 286 -0.60 -2.90 -15.23
CA SER A 286 -0.94 -2.40 -13.91
C SER A 286 -0.87 -3.52 -12.87
N LEU A 287 -0.63 -3.14 -11.62
CA LEU A 287 -0.66 -4.09 -10.50
C LEU A 287 -2.04 -4.78 -10.38
N ARG A 288 -3.11 -4.05 -10.76
CA ARG A 288 -4.46 -4.59 -10.81
C ARG A 288 -4.62 -5.71 -11.84
N GLU A 289 -4.04 -5.56 -13.04
CA GLU A 289 -4.07 -6.60 -14.07
C GLU A 289 -3.29 -7.84 -13.63
N ILE A 290 -2.13 -7.63 -13.01
CA ILE A 290 -1.30 -8.71 -12.45
C ILE A 290 -2.05 -9.44 -11.33
N TYR A 291 -2.74 -8.70 -10.46
CA TYR A 291 -3.57 -9.27 -9.40
C TYR A 291 -4.67 -10.16 -9.96
N ILE A 292 -5.48 -9.65 -10.89
CA ILE A 292 -6.60 -10.39 -11.50
C ILE A 292 -6.10 -11.70 -12.14
N GLU A 293 -4.95 -11.66 -12.82
CA GLU A 293 -4.37 -12.86 -13.43
C GLU A 293 -3.93 -13.89 -12.39
N LYS A 294 -3.22 -13.43 -11.35
CA LYS A 294 -2.70 -14.32 -10.30
C LYS A 294 -3.81 -14.93 -9.44
N VAL A 295 -4.88 -14.18 -9.19
CA VAL A 295 -5.99 -14.61 -8.35
C VAL A 295 -7.08 -15.28 -9.18
N GLY A 296 -7.43 -14.75 -10.36
CA GLY A 296 -8.43 -15.34 -11.26
C GLY A 296 -8.02 -16.68 -11.85
N GLY A 297 -6.70 -16.92 -12.04
CA GLY A 297 -6.17 -18.23 -12.44
C GLY A 297 -6.09 -19.26 -11.31
N ALA A 298 -6.25 -18.83 -10.06
CA ALA A 298 -6.28 -19.73 -8.89
C ALA A 298 -7.71 -20.19 -8.52
N ASP A 299 -8.74 -19.61 -9.14
CA ASP A 299 -10.16 -19.93 -8.95
C ASP A 299 -10.74 -20.71 -10.15
N ALA A 300 -9.95 -20.95 -11.20
CA ALA A 300 -10.26 -21.81 -12.35
C ALA A 300 -9.55 -23.17 -12.23
#